data_57c7b037d7bbd11f1b7410376deed20a
#
_entry.id   57c7b037d7bbd11f1b7410376deed20a
#
_cell.length_a   1.000
_cell.length_b   1.000
_cell.length_c   1.000
_cell.angle_alpha   90.00
_cell.angle_beta   90.00
_cell.angle_gamma   90.00
#
_symmetry.space_group_name_H-M   'P 1'
#
loop_
_entity.id
_entity.type
_entity.pdbx_description
1 polymer ?
#
loop_
_entity_poly.entity_id
_entity_poly.type
_entity_poly.pdbx_seq_one_letter_code
_entity_poly.pdbx_strand_id
1 'polypeptide(L)'
;MYQFLLGKISTLSADPLASALAEQAPQGARRLHWLAGRTLLARALSPAPVPEIIFGEQGKPAFVDGYPYWFNLSHSGDDIALLLSDEGEVGCDIEVIRPRDNWQALANAVFSLAEHAELEREEPEAKLAAFWRIWTRKEAIVKQRGGSAWQIVSVDSTFTSALSVSHVQHGSLSLAVCTPTPFTLRHDALQVL
;
A
#
# COMPACT_ATOMS: atom_id res chain seq x y z
N MET A 1 -3.48 -14.71 -8.60
CA MET A 1 -4.66 -14.13 -7.87
C MET A 1 -4.20 -13.01 -6.97
N TYR A 2 -4.86 -11.88 -7.07
CA TYR A 2 -4.61 -10.71 -6.22
C TYR A 2 -5.91 -10.33 -5.51
N GLN A 3 -5.81 -10.03 -4.20
CA GLN A 3 -6.94 -9.54 -3.41
C GLN A 3 -6.52 -8.23 -2.74
N PHE A 4 -7.35 -7.21 -2.87
CA PHE A 4 -7.13 -5.92 -2.23
C PHE A 4 -8.25 -5.66 -1.24
N LEU A 5 -7.90 -5.60 0.04
CA LEU A 5 -8.84 -5.33 1.14
C LEU A 5 -8.59 -3.94 1.70
N LEU A 6 -9.66 -3.20 1.91
CA LEU A 6 -9.62 -1.85 2.46
C LEU A 6 -10.55 -1.77 3.68
N GLY A 7 -10.04 -1.23 4.77
CA GLY A 7 -10.82 -1.10 6.01
C GLY A 7 -10.41 0.10 6.83
N LYS A 8 -11.04 0.23 8.01
CA LYS A 8 -10.75 1.28 8.97
C LYS A 8 -9.97 0.71 10.15
N ILE A 9 -8.89 1.39 10.53
CA ILE A 9 -8.07 0.98 11.69
C ILE A 9 -8.93 0.97 12.95
N SER A 10 -9.76 1.99 13.16
CA SER A 10 -10.65 2.08 14.31
C SER A 10 -11.62 0.91 14.43
N THR A 11 -12.16 0.44 13.32
CA THR A 11 -13.08 -0.71 13.27
C THR A 11 -12.33 -2.02 13.45
N LEU A 12 -11.24 -2.21 12.70
CA LEU A 12 -10.47 -3.46 12.68
C LEU A 12 -9.75 -3.72 13.99
N SER A 13 -9.23 -2.68 14.64
CA SER A 13 -8.55 -2.83 15.93
C SER A 13 -9.51 -3.18 17.07
N ALA A 14 -10.80 -2.95 16.89
CA ALA A 14 -11.86 -3.32 17.85
C ALA A 14 -12.55 -4.66 17.51
N ASP A 15 -12.14 -5.31 16.43
CA ASP A 15 -12.69 -6.61 16.02
C ASP A 15 -12.37 -7.69 17.06
N PRO A 16 -13.25 -8.68 17.29
CA PRO A 16 -12.95 -9.80 18.19
C PRO A 16 -11.65 -10.54 17.84
N LEU A 17 -11.29 -10.62 16.57
CA LEU A 17 -10.00 -11.21 16.16
C LEU A 17 -8.83 -10.41 16.70
N ALA A 18 -8.93 -9.08 16.75
CA ALA A 18 -7.90 -8.21 17.32
C ALA A 18 -7.74 -8.45 18.83
N SER A 19 -8.84 -8.69 19.54
CA SER A 19 -8.80 -9.01 20.98
C SER A 19 -7.97 -10.25 21.27
N ALA A 20 -8.06 -11.25 20.43
CA ALA A 20 -7.28 -12.49 20.57
C ALA A 20 -5.77 -12.25 20.34
N LEU A 21 -5.38 -11.18 19.67
CA LEU A 21 -4.00 -10.83 19.37
C LEU A 21 -3.42 -9.75 20.28
N ALA A 22 -4.22 -9.25 21.22
CA ALA A 22 -3.87 -8.07 22.02
C ALA A 22 -2.57 -8.25 22.82
N GLU A 23 -2.31 -9.44 23.35
CA GLU A 23 -1.10 -9.71 24.14
C GLU A 23 0.17 -9.68 23.29
N GLN A 24 0.07 -9.99 22.01
CA GLN A 24 1.21 -10.00 21.08
C GLN A 24 1.48 -8.61 20.49
N ALA A 25 0.54 -7.69 20.60
CA ALA A 25 0.65 -6.38 19.99
C ALA A 25 1.69 -5.50 20.70
N PRO A 26 2.45 -4.67 19.92
CA PRO A 26 3.36 -3.72 20.52
C PRO A 26 2.58 -2.69 21.34
N GLN A 27 3.25 -2.08 22.30
CA GLN A 27 2.69 -0.97 23.06
C GLN A 27 2.96 0.35 22.34
N GLY A 28 2.16 1.38 22.64
CA GLY A 28 2.36 2.72 22.12
C GLY A 28 1.67 2.99 20.78
N ALA A 29 2.22 3.93 20.01
CA ALA A 29 1.57 4.46 18.81
C ALA A 29 1.34 3.44 17.68
N ARG A 30 2.12 2.36 17.65
CA ARG A 30 2.03 1.33 16.61
C ARG A 30 0.96 0.27 16.89
N ARG A 31 0.38 0.27 18.09
CA ARG A 31 -0.51 -0.82 18.53
C ARG A 31 -1.76 -0.97 17.65
N LEU A 32 -2.46 0.12 17.38
CA LEU A 32 -3.71 0.07 16.62
C LEU A 32 -3.46 -0.36 15.15
N HIS A 33 -2.42 0.15 14.53
CA HIS A 33 -2.03 -0.25 13.17
C HIS A 33 -1.69 -1.73 13.11
N TRP A 34 -0.95 -2.20 14.08
CA TRP A 34 -0.54 -3.61 14.16
C TRP A 34 -1.76 -4.52 14.29
N LEU A 35 -2.66 -4.19 15.21
CA LEU A 35 -3.89 -4.96 15.42
C LEU A 35 -4.77 -4.98 14.16
N ALA A 36 -4.96 -3.83 13.54
CA ALA A 36 -5.74 -3.72 12.31
C ALA A 36 -5.12 -4.55 11.17
N GLY A 37 -3.82 -4.47 11.00
CA GLY A 37 -3.11 -5.22 9.95
C GLY A 37 -3.20 -6.72 10.15
N ARG A 38 -3.03 -7.20 11.38
CA ARG A 38 -3.15 -8.63 11.70
C ARG A 38 -4.60 -9.11 11.53
N THR A 39 -5.57 -8.28 11.86
CA THR A 39 -6.98 -8.60 11.65
C THR A 39 -7.31 -8.72 10.17
N LEU A 40 -6.79 -7.81 9.33
CA LEU A 40 -6.96 -7.92 7.87
C LEU A 40 -6.35 -9.22 7.34
N LEU A 41 -5.15 -9.57 7.77
CA LEU A 41 -4.50 -10.83 7.36
C LEU A 41 -5.33 -12.04 7.77
N ALA A 42 -5.83 -12.05 9.01
CA ALA A 42 -6.67 -13.15 9.49
C ALA A 42 -7.95 -13.29 8.68
N ARG A 43 -8.59 -12.18 8.33
CA ARG A 43 -9.79 -12.20 7.49
C ARG A 43 -9.49 -12.68 6.07
N ALA A 44 -8.40 -12.22 5.48
CA ALA A 44 -8.02 -12.59 4.12
C ALA A 44 -7.66 -14.06 3.99
N LEU A 45 -7.06 -14.65 5.03
CA LEU A 45 -6.61 -16.05 5.01
C LEU A 45 -7.63 -17.02 5.58
N SER A 46 -8.71 -16.52 6.24
CA SER A 46 -9.73 -17.37 6.86
C SER A 46 -10.25 -18.43 5.87
N PRO A 47 -10.44 -19.68 6.30
CA PRO A 47 -10.30 -20.22 7.65
C PRO A 47 -8.86 -20.62 8.06
N ALA A 48 -7.88 -20.48 7.17
CA ALA A 48 -6.50 -20.80 7.51
C ALA A 48 -5.93 -19.81 8.54
N PRO A 49 -5.09 -20.27 9.48
CA PRO A 49 -4.45 -19.36 10.43
C PRO A 49 -3.39 -18.49 9.74
N VAL A 50 -3.11 -17.33 10.32
CA VAL A 50 -2.02 -16.48 9.86
C VAL A 50 -0.70 -17.16 10.19
N PRO A 51 0.18 -17.39 9.18
CA PRO A 51 1.49 -18.02 9.45
C PRO A 51 2.43 -17.05 10.16
N GLU A 52 3.60 -17.56 10.54
CA GLU A 52 4.67 -16.73 11.08
C GLU A 52 5.02 -15.61 10.10
N ILE A 53 5.24 -14.41 10.63
CA ILE A 53 5.64 -13.24 9.85
C ILE A 53 7.09 -12.92 10.16
N ILE A 54 7.87 -12.78 9.10
CA ILE A 54 9.28 -12.37 9.15
C ILE A 54 9.41 -10.96 8.57
N PHE A 55 10.57 -10.34 8.76
CA PHE A 55 10.82 -8.98 8.32
C PHE A 55 12.05 -8.95 7.42
N GLY A 56 11.93 -8.27 6.28
CA GLY A 56 13.05 -8.05 5.38
C GLY A 56 14.06 -7.05 5.95
N GLU A 57 15.16 -6.83 5.22
CA GLU A 57 16.26 -5.95 5.65
C GLU A 57 15.79 -4.53 5.95
N GLN A 58 14.80 -4.04 5.21
CA GLN A 58 14.24 -2.70 5.38
C GLN A 58 12.94 -2.71 6.17
N GLY A 59 12.63 -3.81 6.85
CA GLY A 59 11.50 -3.91 7.75
C GLY A 59 10.17 -4.31 7.10
N LYS A 60 10.16 -4.67 5.81
CA LYS A 60 8.93 -5.13 5.15
C LYS A 60 8.48 -6.44 5.75
N PRO A 61 7.24 -6.53 6.32
CA PRO A 61 6.72 -7.79 6.81
C PRO A 61 6.37 -8.73 5.66
N ALA A 62 6.62 -10.01 5.86
CA ALA A 62 6.34 -11.06 4.89
C ALA A 62 5.98 -12.35 5.63
N PHE A 63 5.29 -13.26 4.94
CA PHE A 63 5.10 -14.60 5.47
C PHE A 63 6.43 -15.36 5.47
N VAL A 64 6.53 -16.31 6.39
CA VAL A 64 7.70 -17.20 6.49
C VAL A 64 7.99 -17.87 5.13
N ASP A 65 9.27 -18.11 4.85
CA ASP A 65 9.70 -18.74 3.60
C ASP A 65 8.98 -20.07 3.36
N GLY A 66 8.56 -20.29 2.12
CA GLY A 66 7.83 -21.48 1.72
C GLY A 66 6.31 -21.37 1.82
N TYR A 67 5.78 -20.34 2.47
CA TYR A 67 4.35 -20.08 2.46
C TYR A 67 3.92 -19.57 1.07
N PRO A 68 2.81 -20.08 0.50
CA PRO A 68 2.50 -19.85 -0.93
C PRO A 68 1.81 -18.51 -1.22
N TYR A 69 1.93 -17.54 -0.33
CA TYR A 69 1.35 -16.21 -0.50
C TYR A 69 2.34 -15.12 -0.11
N TRP A 70 2.13 -13.94 -0.68
CA TRP A 70 2.85 -12.70 -0.37
C TRP A 70 1.84 -11.63 -0.03
N PHE A 71 2.25 -10.64 0.74
CA PHE A 71 1.36 -9.55 1.08
C PHE A 71 2.12 -8.24 1.28
N ASN A 72 1.37 -7.15 1.22
CA ASN A 72 1.86 -5.85 1.65
C ASN A 72 0.72 -5.07 2.30
N LEU A 73 1.06 -4.27 3.31
CA LEU A 73 0.13 -3.43 4.06
C LEU A 73 0.48 -1.97 3.88
N SER A 74 -0.52 -1.11 3.88
CA SER A 74 -0.34 0.34 3.89
C SER A 74 -1.47 0.99 4.70
N HIS A 75 -1.17 2.09 5.36
CA HIS A 75 -2.18 2.86 6.08
C HIS A 75 -1.95 4.35 5.90
N SER A 76 -3.05 5.11 5.94
CA SER A 76 -3.04 6.58 5.89
C SER A 76 -4.28 7.07 6.63
N GLY A 77 -4.09 7.95 7.62
CA GLY A 77 -5.18 8.34 8.51
C GLY A 77 -5.76 7.13 9.23
N ASP A 78 -7.09 6.96 9.16
CA ASP A 78 -7.78 5.79 9.72
C ASP A 78 -7.97 4.67 8.70
N ASP A 79 -7.47 4.82 7.49
CA ASP A 79 -7.61 3.81 6.43
C ASP A 79 -6.42 2.86 6.43
N ILE A 80 -6.68 1.58 6.16
CA ILE A 80 -5.66 0.55 6.05
C ILE A 80 -6.01 -0.38 4.89
N ALA A 81 -5.00 -0.78 4.13
CA ALA A 81 -5.14 -1.67 3.00
C ALA A 81 -4.20 -2.86 3.10
N LEU A 82 -4.67 -3.98 2.57
CA LEU A 82 -3.90 -5.21 2.41
C LEU A 82 -3.97 -5.64 0.95
N LEU A 83 -2.82 -5.89 0.34
CA LEU A 83 -2.72 -6.58 -0.95
C LEU A 83 -2.17 -7.98 -0.69
N LEU A 84 -2.91 -9.00 -1.09
CA LEU A 84 -2.55 -10.41 -0.97
C LEU A 84 -2.36 -11.01 -2.37
N SER A 85 -1.31 -11.82 -2.52
CA SER A 85 -0.91 -12.41 -3.81
C SER A 85 -0.50 -13.87 -3.64
N ASP A 86 -0.82 -14.70 -4.62
CA ASP A 86 -0.24 -16.04 -4.78
C ASP A 86 0.72 -16.12 -5.98
N GLU A 87 1.09 -14.97 -6.58
CA GLU A 87 1.88 -14.92 -7.81
C GLU A 87 3.28 -14.33 -7.61
N GLY A 88 3.60 -13.83 -6.43
CA GLY A 88 4.92 -13.28 -6.11
C GLY A 88 4.83 -12.02 -5.26
N GLU A 89 5.99 -11.41 -5.02
CA GLU A 89 6.13 -10.20 -4.19
C GLU A 89 5.34 -9.03 -4.75
N VAL A 90 4.68 -8.32 -3.85
CA VAL A 90 3.81 -7.20 -4.17
C VAL A 90 4.12 -5.98 -3.30
N GLY A 91 3.68 -4.83 -3.77
CA GLY A 91 3.68 -3.60 -3.00
C GLY A 91 2.36 -2.88 -3.18
N CYS A 92 1.89 -2.23 -2.13
CA CYS A 92 0.74 -1.33 -2.22
C CYS A 92 0.98 -0.08 -1.39
N ASP A 93 0.33 0.99 -1.80
CA ASP A 93 0.34 2.23 -1.03
C ASP A 93 -1.02 2.87 -1.07
N ILE A 94 -1.43 3.46 0.06
CA ILE A 94 -2.62 4.28 0.14
C ILE A 94 -2.28 5.61 0.79
N GLU A 95 -2.87 6.68 0.27
CA GLU A 95 -2.73 8.01 0.86
C GLU A 95 -4.06 8.74 0.80
N VAL A 96 -4.39 9.41 1.89
CA VAL A 96 -5.50 10.36 1.88
C VAL A 96 -5.07 11.55 1.04
N ILE A 97 -5.87 11.88 0.02
CA ILE A 97 -5.63 13.06 -0.81
C ILE A 97 -5.95 14.29 0.04
N ARG A 98 -4.91 15.03 0.37
CA ARG A 98 -5.00 16.19 1.27
C ARG A 98 -4.09 17.31 0.78
N PRO A 99 -4.39 18.57 1.11
CA PRO A 99 -3.47 19.66 0.82
C PRO A 99 -2.10 19.42 1.45
N ARG A 100 -1.06 19.79 0.72
CA ARG A 100 0.32 19.70 1.18
C ARG A 100 1.08 20.90 0.64
N ASP A 101 1.45 21.81 1.53
CA ASP A 101 1.98 23.13 1.15
C ASP A 101 3.25 23.06 0.30
N ASN A 102 4.07 22.03 0.50
CA ASN A 102 5.35 21.88 -0.21
C ASN A 102 5.33 20.78 -1.28
N TRP A 103 4.16 20.43 -1.82
CA TRP A 103 4.09 19.31 -2.76
C TRP A 103 4.89 19.56 -4.04
N GLN A 104 4.96 20.81 -4.52
CA GLN A 104 5.77 21.13 -5.70
C GLN A 104 7.26 20.91 -5.44
N ALA A 105 7.75 21.29 -4.26
CA ALA A 105 9.15 21.06 -3.88
C ALA A 105 9.45 19.57 -3.77
N LEU A 106 8.53 18.79 -3.22
CA LEU A 106 8.68 17.34 -3.14
C LEU A 106 8.70 16.70 -4.54
N ALA A 107 7.79 17.12 -5.41
CA ALA A 107 7.78 16.65 -6.79
C ALA A 107 9.10 16.95 -7.49
N ASN A 108 9.62 18.17 -7.33
CA ASN A 108 10.91 18.56 -7.91
C ASN A 108 12.07 17.71 -7.36
N ALA A 109 11.98 17.27 -6.10
CA ALA A 109 13.03 16.48 -5.48
C ALA A 109 13.01 15.01 -5.90
N VAL A 110 11.82 14.42 -6.14
CA VAL A 110 11.69 12.96 -6.27
C VAL A 110 11.04 12.46 -7.56
N PHE A 111 10.38 13.31 -8.34
CA PHE A 111 9.70 12.87 -9.56
C PHE A 111 10.66 12.85 -10.75
N SER A 112 10.47 11.84 -11.63
CA SER A 112 11.18 11.76 -12.91
C SER A 112 10.66 12.81 -13.89
N LEU A 113 11.38 13.01 -15.00
CA LEU A 113 10.92 13.90 -16.07
C LEU A 113 9.57 13.46 -16.64
N ALA A 114 9.36 12.15 -16.81
CA ALA A 114 8.09 11.63 -17.31
C ALA A 114 6.96 11.84 -16.31
N GLU A 115 7.22 11.72 -15.03
CA GLU A 115 6.26 12.01 -13.97
C GLU A 115 5.91 13.49 -13.91
N HIS A 116 6.89 14.37 -14.08
CA HIS A 116 6.64 15.81 -14.20
C HIS A 116 5.77 16.12 -15.42
N ALA A 117 6.02 15.46 -16.55
CA ALA A 117 5.21 15.64 -17.75
C ALA A 117 3.75 15.20 -17.52
N GLU A 118 3.54 14.12 -16.80
CA GLU A 118 2.20 13.66 -16.41
C GLU A 118 1.51 14.71 -15.53
N LEU A 119 2.21 15.27 -14.56
CA LEU A 119 1.70 16.29 -13.66
C LEU A 119 1.32 17.57 -14.40
N GLU A 120 2.18 18.01 -15.33
CA GLU A 120 1.95 19.24 -16.11
C GLU A 120 0.76 19.17 -17.08
N ARG A 121 0.36 17.96 -17.48
CA ARG A 121 -0.83 17.79 -18.34
C ARG A 121 -2.14 18.03 -17.61
N GLU A 122 -2.13 18.05 -16.28
CA GLU A 122 -3.34 18.23 -15.49
C GLU A 122 -3.69 19.71 -15.34
N GLU A 123 -4.99 19.99 -15.29
CA GLU A 123 -5.48 21.33 -14.95
C GLU A 123 -5.04 21.69 -13.51
N PRO A 124 -4.90 22.98 -13.19
CA PRO A 124 -4.42 23.41 -11.86
C PRO A 124 -5.16 22.76 -10.69
N GLU A 125 -6.48 22.65 -10.77
CA GLU A 125 -7.32 22.07 -9.72
C GLU A 125 -7.15 20.55 -9.59
N ALA A 126 -6.61 19.87 -10.60
CA ALA A 126 -6.38 18.44 -10.60
C ALA A 126 -4.94 18.05 -10.23
N LYS A 127 -4.05 19.03 -10.07
CA LYS A 127 -2.62 18.75 -9.85
C LYS A 127 -2.34 18.10 -8.52
N LEU A 128 -3.06 18.45 -7.48
CA LEU A 128 -2.86 17.84 -6.16
C LEU A 128 -3.20 16.34 -6.18
N ALA A 129 -4.32 15.97 -6.79
CA ALA A 129 -4.68 14.55 -6.93
C ALA A 129 -3.66 13.81 -7.80
N ALA A 130 -3.15 14.46 -8.85
CA ALA A 130 -2.10 13.89 -9.72
C ALA A 130 -0.78 13.69 -8.95
N PHE A 131 -0.41 14.63 -8.09
CA PHE A 131 0.75 14.48 -7.23
C PHE A 131 0.62 13.21 -6.36
N TRP A 132 -0.51 13.03 -5.67
CA TRP A 132 -0.73 11.85 -4.85
C TRP A 132 -0.80 10.56 -5.67
N ARG A 133 -1.38 10.60 -6.89
CA ARG A 133 -1.38 9.44 -7.80
C ARG A 133 0.04 8.98 -8.11
N ILE A 134 0.92 9.90 -8.46
CA ILE A 134 2.31 9.59 -8.79
C ILE A 134 3.05 9.12 -7.54
N TRP A 135 2.86 9.81 -6.42
CA TRP A 135 3.49 9.48 -5.14
C TRP A 135 3.14 8.05 -4.71
N THR A 136 1.84 7.69 -4.71
CA THR A 136 1.42 6.35 -4.29
C THR A 136 1.93 5.26 -5.22
N ARG A 137 1.99 5.51 -6.53
CA ARG A 137 2.57 4.55 -7.48
C ARG A 137 4.06 4.33 -7.18
N LYS A 138 4.82 5.39 -6.93
CA LYS A 138 6.24 5.28 -6.60
C LYS A 138 6.45 4.50 -5.30
N GLU A 139 5.67 4.81 -4.28
CA GLU A 139 5.74 4.11 -3.00
C GLU A 139 5.39 2.61 -3.15
N ALA A 140 4.38 2.29 -3.94
CA ALA A 140 4.01 0.90 -4.19
C ALA A 140 5.16 0.12 -4.86
N ILE A 141 5.89 0.75 -5.78
CA ILE A 141 7.06 0.14 -6.42
C ILE A 141 8.18 -0.09 -5.41
N VAL A 142 8.48 0.91 -4.58
CA VAL A 142 9.51 0.79 -3.54
C VAL A 142 9.17 -0.33 -2.57
N LYS A 143 7.92 -0.41 -2.14
CA LYS A 143 7.44 -1.46 -1.23
C LYS A 143 7.49 -2.85 -1.87
N GLN A 144 7.16 -2.96 -3.15
CA GLN A 144 7.27 -4.23 -3.86
C GLN A 144 8.71 -4.76 -3.83
N ARG A 145 9.68 -3.87 -3.99
CA ARG A 145 11.11 -4.21 -3.95
C ARG A 145 11.64 -4.47 -2.54
N GLY A 146 10.85 -4.17 -1.51
CA GLY A 146 11.31 -4.22 -0.13
C GLY A 146 12.35 -3.14 0.17
N GLY A 147 12.33 -2.04 -0.56
CA GLY A 147 13.29 -0.95 -0.43
C GLY A 147 12.98 0.01 0.71
N SER A 148 13.89 0.94 0.93
CA SER A 148 13.72 2.02 1.90
C SER A 148 13.10 3.27 1.25
N ALA A 149 12.51 4.12 2.08
CA ALA A 149 11.75 5.29 1.63
C ALA A 149 12.56 6.25 0.73
N TRP A 150 13.87 6.39 0.97
CA TRP A 150 14.71 7.29 0.16
C TRP A 150 14.88 6.80 -1.29
N GLN A 151 14.59 5.54 -1.58
CA GLN A 151 14.69 4.98 -2.94
C GLN A 151 13.59 5.47 -3.87
N ILE A 152 12.61 6.19 -3.37
CA ILE A 152 11.54 6.79 -4.17
C ILE A 152 12.09 7.68 -5.29
N VAL A 153 13.22 8.34 -5.07
CA VAL A 153 13.84 9.23 -6.06
C VAL A 153 14.36 8.47 -7.29
N SER A 154 14.73 7.20 -7.14
CA SER A 154 15.28 6.38 -8.22
C SER A 154 14.22 5.59 -9.00
N VAL A 155 12.94 5.74 -8.64
CA VAL A 155 11.83 5.02 -9.26
C VAL A 155 11.12 5.93 -10.27
N ASP A 156 10.89 5.41 -11.49
CA ASP A 156 10.01 6.05 -12.46
C ASP A 156 8.73 5.22 -12.58
N SER A 157 7.61 5.75 -12.07
CA SER A 157 6.32 5.05 -12.07
C SER A 157 5.64 4.99 -13.43
N THR A 158 6.16 5.73 -14.41
CA THR A 158 5.61 5.73 -15.79
C THR A 158 6.22 4.60 -16.64
N PHE A 159 7.30 4.02 -16.19
CA PHE A 159 7.97 2.92 -16.90
C PHE A 159 8.43 1.86 -15.91
N THR A 160 7.83 0.68 -16.04
CA THR A 160 8.16 -0.49 -15.21
C THR A 160 8.32 -1.69 -16.13
N SER A 161 9.57 -2.15 -16.35
CA SER A 161 9.88 -3.12 -17.40
C SER A 161 9.24 -4.49 -17.22
N ALA A 162 9.23 -5.03 -15.99
CA ALA A 162 8.74 -6.38 -15.70
C ALA A 162 7.61 -6.40 -14.67
N LEU A 163 7.22 -5.24 -14.16
CA LEU A 163 6.21 -5.11 -13.11
C LEU A 163 4.97 -4.42 -13.67
N SER A 164 3.83 -4.74 -13.08
CA SER A 164 2.57 -4.06 -13.37
C SER A 164 2.28 -3.05 -12.25
N VAL A 165 2.00 -1.80 -12.61
CA VAL A 165 1.63 -0.75 -11.65
C VAL A 165 0.27 -0.23 -12.04
N SER A 166 -0.63 -0.16 -11.07
CA SER A 166 -2.00 0.29 -11.28
C SER A 166 -2.43 1.22 -10.17
N HIS A 167 -3.31 2.16 -10.48
CA HIS A 167 -3.81 3.17 -9.56
C HIS A 167 -5.30 3.36 -9.72
N VAL A 168 -5.99 3.60 -8.60
CA VAL A 168 -7.38 4.03 -8.60
C VAL A 168 -7.58 5.06 -7.48
N GLN A 169 -8.46 6.01 -7.70
CA GLN A 169 -8.93 6.90 -6.64
C GLN A 169 -10.27 6.39 -6.13
N HIS A 170 -10.34 6.16 -4.82
CA HIS A 170 -11.56 5.71 -4.15
C HIS A 170 -11.94 6.75 -3.09
N GLY A 171 -12.97 7.56 -3.38
CA GLY A 171 -13.30 8.69 -2.53
C GLY A 171 -12.13 9.65 -2.41
N SER A 172 -11.69 9.91 -1.20
CA SER A 172 -10.53 10.77 -0.90
C SER A 172 -9.21 10.00 -0.83
N LEU A 173 -9.20 8.72 -1.20
CA LEU A 173 -7.98 7.89 -1.14
C LEU A 173 -7.35 7.70 -2.51
N SER A 174 -6.04 7.87 -2.57
CA SER A 174 -5.20 7.46 -3.68
C SER A 174 -4.65 6.07 -3.37
N LEU A 175 -4.93 5.09 -4.23
CA LEU A 175 -4.58 3.69 -4.03
C LEU A 175 -3.73 3.20 -5.19
N ALA A 176 -2.58 2.60 -4.91
CA ALA A 176 -1.72 2.03 -5.93
C ALA A 176 -1.21 0.65 -5.55
N VAL A 177 -1.01 -0.20 -6.55
CA VAL A 177 -0.46 -1.54 -6.40
C VAL A 177 0.67 -1.75 -7.40
N CYS A 178 1.65 -2.54 -7.01
CA CYS A 178 2.74 -2.99 -7.86
C CYS A 178 2.82 -4.52 -7.76
N THR A 179 2.67 -5.20 -8.89
CA THR A 179 2.53 -6.65 -8.95
C THR A 179 3.49 -7.28 -9.97
N PRO A 180 3.91 -8.53 -9.77
CA PRO A 180 4.82 -9.21 -10.71
C PRO A 180 4.15 -9.64 -12.02
N THR A 181 2.83 -9.78 -12.04
CA THR A 181 2.06 -10.11 -13.25
C THR A 181 1.00 -9.04 -13.51
N PRO A 182 0.47 -8.92 -14.74
CA PRO A 182 -0.52 -7.89 -15.04
C PRO A 182 -1.73 -7.95 -14.14
N PHE A 183 -2.03 -6.80 -13.53
CA PHE A 183 -3.20 -6.62 -12.68
C PHE A 183 -3.62 -5.16 -12.73
N THR A 184 -4.90 -4.92 -12.95
CA THR A 184 -5.47 -3.58 -12.94
C THR A 184 -6.33 -3.42 -11.69
N LEU A 185 -5.96 -2.48 -10.82
CA LEU A 185 -6.76 -2.15 -9.65
C LEU A 185 -7.96 -1.31 -10.10
N ARG A 186 -9.16 -1.86 -9.92
CA ARG A 186 -10.42 -1.23 -10.31
C ARG A 186 -11.33 -1.16 -9.09
N HIS A 187 -12.33 -0.28 -9.15
CA HIS A 187 -13.29 -0.15 -8.04
C HIS A 187 -13.94 -1.49 -7.68
N ASP A 188 -14.27 -2.31 -8.67
CA ASP A 188 -14.89 -3.62 -8.45
C ASP A 188 -13.94 -4.67 -7.88
N ALA A 189 -12.65 -4.42 -7.87
CA ALA A 189 -11.65 -5.29 -7.25
C ALA A 189 -11.41 -4.95 -5.77
N LEU A 190 -11.92 -3.83 -5.28
CA LEU A 190 -11.75 -3.42 -3.90
C LEU A 190 -12.73 -4.16 -3.00
N GLN A 191 -12.23 -4.86 -1.99
CA GLN A 191 -13.03 -5.47 -0.94
C GLN A 191 -13.06 -4.50 0.24
N VAL A 192 -14.12 -3.71 0.33
CA VAL A 192 -14.26 -2.70 1.39
C VAL A 192 -14.99 -3.34 2.58
N LEU A 193 -14.35 -3.31 3.74
CA LEU A 193 -14.85 -3.90 4.98
C LEU A 193 -15.60 -2.89 5.83
#